data_e675668713a42cb31894163670ae4474
#
_entry.id   e675668713a42cb31894163670ae4474
#
_cell.length_a   1.000
_cell.length_b   1.000
_cell.length_c   1.000
_cell.angle_alpha   90.00
_cell.angle_beta   90.00
_cell.angle_gamma   90.00
#
_symmetry.space_group_name_H-M   'P 1'
#
loop_
_entity.id
_entity.type
_entity.pdbx_description
1 polymer ?
#
loop_
_entity_poly.entity_id
_entity_poly.type
_entity_poly.pdbx_seq_one_letter_code
_entity_poly.pdbx_strand_id
1 'polypeptide(L)'
;VEFAQITLALLAVVVAVTAVCRRFGLSAPLILTAIGAVASFVPWMPDVHVEPHVVLLGFLPPLLYAAAINTSLIDLGRERGSIIGLSVFLVLATAFAVAAVAWGLLAALPFALALALGGVVAPPDAVAATAIARRIGLPRRIVSILEGESLFNDATALVIVSLSIEASTHEVTGVDVLVSFLRSSLGGILIGLLAYRLIQLVRRHLRDTTTNVAVSFMTPWIAYIPAELVHSSGVVAVVVCGVMLAHTSPVDQTPSARVAQRMNWGTIQFILENLVFLLIGLQARTILQEMQASPLGLGRSVLVATAVLATVVVVRPVWLLAWAWVRRVRGTDGGLSVRESAVASWAGMRGVVTLAAASLLPEDAPERGVLVFTALVVTLGTLILQGFTLGAVARKLDLHGPDPRETALQYAQMLQMAVNAGERRLNEEIAKSPNVPEPTVEALRDQAKRRVNPAWERLGRNDPDVENPSTTYRRLRESMLDAEREKLLKLRDKGVIDHEVLVEIMAGIDVEESMIAQNNDRDERVGDDTLLTPQERQFGCEELREAPDTVEPLSHDSCPECMRDGLHPVSLRLCLTCGNVGCCDSSVGKHASAHFERTGHPVMRSFEPGEAWRWCYTHHLLG
;
A
#
# COMPACT_ATOMS: atom_id res chain seq x y z
N VAL A 1 31.01 14.97 15.40
CA VAL A 1 31.40 13.56 15.18
C VAL A 1 30.43 12.65 15.93
N GLU A 2 30.13 12.88 17.22
CA GLU A 2 29.24 12.05 18.04
C GLU A 2 27.83 11.90 17.44
N PHE A 3 27.21 13.01 16.99
CA PHE A 3 25.89 12.95 16.36
C PHE A 3 25.87 12.06 15.12
N ALA A 4 26.89 12.15 14.26
CA ALA A 4 26.98 11.32 13.06
C ALA A 4 27.19 9.83 13.41
N GLN A 5 27.97 9.54 14.45
CA GLN A 5 28.19 8.17 14.93
C GLN A 5 26.90 7.56 15.50
N ILE A 6 26.13 8.31 16.30
CA ILE A 6 24.84 7.88 16.83
C ILE A 6 23.85 7.62 15.69
N THR A 7 23.73 8.55 14.75
CA THR A 7 22.83 8.39 13.59
C THR A 7 23.20 7.16 12.77
N LEU A 8 24.49 6.94 12.50
CA LEU A 8 24.95 5.77 11.76
C LEU A 8 24.66 4.47 12.52
N ALA A 9 24.88 4.45 13.84
CA ALA A 9 24.59 3.29 14.68
C ALA A 9 23.09 2.96 14.69
N LEU A 10 22.22 3.97 14.84
CA LEU A 10 20.76 3.80 14.79
C LEU A 10 20.30 3.24 13.44
N LEU A 11 20.81 3.78 12.33
CA LEU A 11 20.51 3.28 10.99
C LEU A 11 21.00 1.83 10.78
N ALA A 12 22.20 1.51 11.27
CA ALA A 12 22.73 0.14 11.19
C ALA A 12 21.86 -0.85 11.98
N VAL A 13 21.41 -0.48 13.18
CA VAL A 13 20.48 -1.29 13.98
C VAL A 13 19.16 -1.47 13.25
N VAL A 14 18.58 -0.41 12.70
CA VAL A 14 17.32 -0.48 11.92
C VAL A 14 17.46 -1.46 10.76
N VAL A 15 18.51 -1.34 9.96
CA VAL A 15 18.73 -2.22 8.79
C VAL A 15 18.93 -3.67 9.21
N ALA A 16 19.81 -3.91 10.20
CA ALA A 16 20.13 -5.26 10.67
C ALA A 16 18.89 -5.96 11.29
N VAL A 17 18.19 -5.28 12.19
CA VAL A 17 16.99 -5.83 12.84
C VAL A 17 15.89 -6.10 11.82
N THR A 18 15.65 -5.18 10.89
CA THR A 18 14.61 -5.36 9.87
C THR A 18 14.95 -6.51 8.92
N ALA A 19 16.23 -6.69 8.53
CA ALA A 19 16.67 -7.83 7.72
C ALA A 19 16.39 -9.16 8.43
N VAL A 20 16.71 -9.25 9.73
CA VAL A 20 16.42 -10.42 10.55
C VAL A 20 14.91 -10.66 10.67
N CYS A 21 14.15 -9.62 10.97
CA CYS A 21 12.67 -9.72 11.08
C CYS A 21 12.02 -10.22 9.78
N ARG A 22 12.48 -9.76 8.62
CA ARG A 22 12.00 -10.24 7.32
C ARG A 22 12.26 -11.73 7.12
N ARG A 23 13.45 -12.21 7.51
CA ARG A 23 13.83 -13.63 7.39
C ARG A 23 12.97 -14.54 8.27
N PHE A 24 12.62 -14.10 9.49
CA PHE A 24 11.83 -14.89 10.44
C PHE A 24 10.33 -14.53 10.43
N GLY A 25 9.93 -13.62 9.57
CA GLY A 25 8.54 -13.19 9.49
C GLY A 25 8.02 -12.46 10.73
N LEU A 26 8.88 -11.77 11.47
CA LEU A 26 8.54 -11.01 12.67
C LEU A 26 8.15 -9.57 12.31
N SER A 27 7.44 -8.90 13.23
CA SER A 27 7.10 -7.48 13.08
C SER A 27 8.30 -6.60 13.47
N ALA A 28 8.93 -5.95 12.49
CA ALA A 28 10.08 -5.08 12.73
C ALA A 28 9.77 -3.91 13.69
N PRO A 29 8.63 -3.19 13.59
CA PRO A 29 8.27 -2.13 14.52
C PRO A 29 8.30 -2.57 16.00
N LEU A 30 7.70 -3.72 16.32
CA LEU A 30 7.67 -4.25 17.69
C LEU A 30 9.06 -4.60 18.21
N ILE A 31 9.87 -5.26 17.39
CA ILE A 31 11.22 -5.68 17.79
C ILE A 31 12.13 -4.46 17.97
N LEU A 32 12.06 -3.47 17.07
CA LEU A 32 12.82 -2.23 17.19
C LEU A 32 12.45 -1.44 18.44
N THR A 33 11.16 -1.33 18.76
CA THR A 33 10.71 -0.66 19.98
C THR A 33 11.20 -1.41 21.23
N ALA A 34 11.12 -2.74 21.22
CA ALA A 34 11.62 -3.56 22.33
C ALA A 34 13.16 -3.41 22.52
N ILE A 35 13.92 -3.45 21.42
CA ILE A 35 15.37 -3.24 21.45
C ILE A 35 15.71 -1.84 21.96
N GLY A 36 15.02 -0.80 21.46
CA GLY A 36 15.19 0.57 21.95
C GLY A 36 14.88 0.71 23.43
N ALA A 37 13.77 0.09 23.88
CA ALA A 37 13.39 0.10 25.29
C ALA A 37 14.44 -0.57 26.18
N VAL A 38 14.96 -1.74 25.79
CA VAL A 38 16.04 -2.40 26.51
C VAL A 38 17.33 -1.58 26.48
N ALA A 39 17.68 -1.00 25.32
CA ALA A 39 18.87 -0.17 25.17
C ALA A 39 18.80 1.10 26.02
N SER A 40 17.61 1.69 26.25
CA SER A 40 17.43 2.89 27.06
C SER A 40 17.85 2.70 28.55
N PHE A 41 17.87 1.47 29.05
CA PHE A 41 18.32 1.16 30.41
C PHE A 41 19.82 0.91 30.51
N VAL A 42 20.56 0.90 29.41
CA VAL A 42 22.01 0.69 29.42
C VAL A 42 22.71 1.96 29.91
N PRO A 43 23.58 1.90 30.93
CA PRO A 43 24.10 3.11 31.60
C PRO A 43 24.95 4.05 30.73
N TRP A 44 25.55 3.55 29.65
CA TRP A 44 26.39 4.34 28.72
C TRP A 44 25.62 4.81 27.48
N MET A 45 24.32 4.48 27.38
CA MET A 45 23.47 4.97 26.28
C MET A 45 23.11 6.44 26.53
N PRO A 46 23.35 7.35 25.59
CA PRO A 46 22.95 8.74 25.77
C PRO A 46 21.43 8.86 25.86
N ASP A 47 20.97 9.78 26.68
CA ASP A 47 19.54 10.11 26.76
C ASP A 47 19.12 10.76 25.45
N VAL A 48 18.32 10.03 24.67
CA VAL A 48 17.83 10.50 23.38
C VAL A 48 16.54 11.30 23.60
N HIS A 49 16.68 12.61 23.72
CA HIS A 49 15.54 13.53 23.70
C HIS A 49 15.22 13.88 22.25
N VAL A 50 14.07 13.47 21.79
CA VAL A 50 13.59 13.85 20.46
C VAL A 50 12.66 15.04 20.61
N GLU A 51 13.13 16.20 20.16
CA GLU A 51 12.33 17.41 20.18
C GLU A 51 11.06 17.23 19.34
N PRO A 52 9.86 17.66 19.82
CA PRO A 52 8.60 17.55 19.10
C PRO A 52 8.67 18.12 17.69
N HIS A 53 9.36 19.25 17.52
CA HIS A 53 9.55 19.91 16.23
C HIS A 53 10.32 19.04 15.20
N VAL A 54 11.29 18.26 15.65
CA VAL A 54 12.04 17.34 14.78
C VAL A 54 11.12 16.24 14.24
N VAL A 55 10.22 15.73 15.07
CA VAL A 55 9.25 14.71 14.63
C VAL A 55 8.21 15.31 13.70
N LEU A 56 7.63 16.46 14.06
CA LEU A 56 6.56 17.09 13.28
C LEU A 56 7.04 17.65 11.94
N LEU A 57 8.25 18.24 11.90
CA LEU A 57 8.78 18.84 10.67
C LEU A 57 9.71 17.89 9.89
N GLY A 58 10.43 17.01 10.59
CA GLY A 58 11.42 16.14 9.98
C GLY A 58 10.85 14.80 9.52
N PHE A 59 9.96 14.19 10.28
CA PHE A 59 9.45 12.85 10.01
C PHE A 59 8.04 12.84 9.42
N LEU A 60 7.11 13.63 9.98
CA LEU A 60 5.71 13.56 9.63
C LEU A 60 5.43 13.94 8.17
N PRO A 61 5.90 15.08 7.61
CA PRO A 61 5.60 15.45 6.23
C PRO A 61 6.12 14.45 5.20
N PRO A 62 7.39 13.93 5.28
CA PRO A 62 7.86 12.89 4.37
C PRO A 62 7.06 11.58 4.45
N LEU A 63 6.71 11.13 5.67
CA LEU A 63 5.93 9.91 5.86
C LEU A 63 4.52 10.02 5.26
N LEU A 64 3.84 11.12 5.53
CA LEU A 64 2.52 11.40 4.96
C LEU A 64 2.55 11.51 3.45
N TYR A 65 3.58 12.17 2.90
CA TYR A 65 3.75 12.28 1.46
C TYR A 65 4.01 10.91 0.82
N ALA A 66 4.89 10.10 1.41
CA ALA A 66 5.16 8.74 0.94
C ALA A 66 3.91 7.84 0.94
N ALA A 67 3.05 7.98 1.96
CA ALA A 67 1.76 7.30 2.00
C ALA A 67 0.80 7.86 0.93
N ALA A 68 0.69 9.18 0.81
CA ALA A 68 -0.22 9.86 -0.11
C ALA A 68 0.07 9.55 -1.59
N ILE A 69 1.35 9.48 -1.99
CA ILE A 69 1.71 9.16 -3.39
C ILE A 69 1.42 7.71 -3.78
N ASN A 70 1.22 6.83 -2.82
CA ASN A 70 0.86 5.43 -3.05
C ASN A 70 -0.65 5.17 -2.96
N THR A 71 -1.45 6.20 -2.62
CA THR A 71 -2.89 6.08 -2.42
C THR A 71 -3.66 6.49 -3.68
N SER A 72 -4.69 5.71 -4.02
CA SER A 72 -5.55 5.96 -5.18
C SER A 72 -6.63 7.00 -4.87
N LEU A 73 -6.65 8.12 -5.60
CA LEU A 73 -7.71 9.13 -5.51
C LEU A 73 -9.10 8.56 -5.84
N ILE A 74 -9.16 7.60 -6.77
CA ILE A 74 -10.42 6.97 -7.20
C ILE A 74 -11.00 6.11 -6.08
N ASP A 75 -10.14 5.32 -5.39
CA ASP A 75 -10.57 4.47 -4.28
C ASP A 75 -10.97 5.30 -3.07
N LEU A 76 -10.23 6.39 -2.77
CA LEU A 76 -10.64 7.37 -1.75
C LEU A 76 -12.02 7.96 -2.05
N GLY A 77 -12.28 8.33 -3.31
CA GLY A 77 -13.56 8.86 -3.74
C GLY A 77 -14.71 7.86 -3.60
N ARG A 78 -14.45 6.58 -3.88
CA ARG A 78 -15.44 5.50 -3.77
C ARG A 78 -15.84 5.22 -2.32
N GLU A 79 -14.87 5.22 -1.39
CA GLU A 79 -15.07 4.89 0.02
C GLU A 79 -15.14 6.14 0.93
N ARG A 80 -15.35 7.35 0.34
CA ARG A 80 -15.35 8.63 1.06
C ARG A 80 -16.21 8.66 2.33
N GLY A 81 -17.38 8.02 2.30
CA GLY A 81 -18.28 7.99 3.45
C GLY A 81 -17.73 7.17 4.62
N SER A 82 -17.08 6.03 4.33
CA SER A 82 -16.43 5.21 5.34
C SER A 82 -15.19 5.91 5.89
N ILE A 83 -14.38 6.52 5.02
CA ILE A 83 -13.16 7.24 5.39
C ILE A 83 -13.48 8.44 6.28
N ILE A 84 -14.42 9.30 5.92
CA ILE A 84 -14.83 10.44 6.75
C ILE A 84 -15.40 9.96 8.10
N GLY A 85 -16.22 8.89 8.07
CA GLY A 85 -16.78 8.28 9.27
C GLY A 85 -15.72 7.81 10.27
N LEU A 86 -14.59 7.30 9.78
CA LEU A 86 -13.49 6.80 10.60
C LEU A 86 -12.46 7.89 10.95
N SER A 87 -12.09 8.73 9.99
CA SER A 87 -11.04 9.73 10.20
C SER A 87 -11.49 10.97 10.98
N VAL A 88 -12.78 11.29 10.99
CA VAL A 88 -13.32 12.44 11.72
C VAL A 88 -14.17 11.99 12.91
N PHE A 89 -15.28 11.30 12.63
CA PHE A 89 -16.25 11.02 13.68
C PHE A 89 -15.77 9.96 14.69
N LEU A 90 -15.08 8.92 14.26
CA LEU A 90 -14.50 7.94 15.19
C LEU A 90 -13.35 8.54 16.00
N VAL A 91 -12.51 9.40 15.39
CA VAL A 91 -11.43 10.10 16.09
C VAL A 91 -12.01 11.00 17.19
N LEU A 92 -13.05 11.79 16.89
CA LEU A 92 -13.75 12.60 17.88
C LEU A 92 -14.36 11.72 18.98
N ALA A 93 -15.09 10.67 18.63
CA ALA A 93 -15.70 9.78 19.61
C ALA A 93 -14.68 9.14 20.53
N THR A 94 -13.53 8.70 19.98
CA THR A 94 -12.42 8.13 20.77
C THR A 94 -11.78 9.18 21.66
N ALA A 95 -11.53 10.39 21.15
CA ALA A 95 -10.93 11.48 21.91
C ALA A 95 -11.81 11.86 23.10
N PHE A 96 -13.11 12.03 22.91
CA PHE A 96 -14.04 12.33 24.01
C PHE A 96 -14.22 11.17 24.98
N ALA A 97 -14.26 9.92 24.53
CA ALA A 97 -14.34 8.77 25.41
C ALA A 97 -13.10 8.62 26.30
N VAL A 98 -11.91 8.81 25.72
CA VAL A 98 -10.64 8.81 26.48
C VAL A 98 -10.58 9.99 27.42
N ALA A 99 -11.00 11.19 26.99
CA ALA A 99 -11.06 12.38 27.85
C ALA A 99 -11.95 12.13 29.08
N ALA A 100 -13.14 11.55 28.89
CA ALA A 100 -14.05 11.26 29.98
C ALA A 100 -13.44 10.27 30.99
N VAL A 101 -12.76 9.22 30.51
CA VAL A 101 -12.11 8.23 31.38
C VAL A 101 -10.90 8.85 32.11
N ALA A 102 -10.03 9.58 31.40
CA ALA A 102 -8.85 10.20 31.99
C ALA A 102 -9.26 11.28 33.04
N TRP A 103 -10.23 12.12 32.71
CA TRP A 103 -10.75 13.14 33.61
C TRP A 103 -11.42 12.55 34.85
N GLY A 104 -12.16 11.45 34.69
CA GLY A 104 -12.79 10.75 35.81
C GLY A 104 -11.79 10.05 36.76
N LEU A 105 -10.62 9.67 36.26
CA LEU A 105 -9.58 8.99 37.07
C LEU A 105 -8.53 9.94 37.63
N LEU A 106 -8.30 11.10 36.99
CA LEU A 106 -7.31 12.10 37.34
C LEU A 106 -8.00 13.40 37.83
N ALA A 107 -8.28 13.48 39.12
CA ALA A 107 -9.05 14.59 39.74
C ALA A 107 -8.42 15.98 39.53
N ALA A 108 -7.11 16.08 39.38
CA ALA A 108 -6.39 17.33 39.17
C ALA A 108 -6.25 17.73 37.68
N LEU A 109 -6.68 16.88 36.75
CA LEU A 109 -6.50 17.10 35.30
C LEU A 109 -7.65 17.95 34.74
N PRO A 110 -7.39 19.14 34.15
CA PRO A 110 -8.40 19.88 33.41
C PRO A 110 -8.96 19.04 32.24
N PHE A 111 -10.26 19.16 31.99
CA PHE A 111 -10.90 18.42 30.90
C PHE A 111 -10.25 18.69 29.53
N ALA A 112 -9.78 19.91 29.31
CA ALA A 112 -9.05 20.27 28.07
C ALA A 112 -7.79 19.43 27.87
N LEU A 113 -6.97 19.22 28.90
CA LEU A 113 -5.78 18.38 28.81
C LEU A 113 -6.13 16.87 28.72
N ALA A 114 -7.22 16.45 29.37
CA ALA A 114 -7.75 15.10 29.18
C ALA A 114 -8.19 14.89 27.70
N LEU A 115 -8.79 15.91 27.06
CA LEU A 115 -9.17 15.87 25.66
C LEU A 115 -7.93 15.91 24.73
N ALA A 116 -6.88 16.65 25.14
CA ALA A 116 -5.60 16.60 24.43
C ALA A 116 -5.03 15.18 24.41
N LEU A 117 -4.99 14.48 25.56
CA LEU A 117 -4.61 13.06 25.61
C LEU A 117 -5.51 12.20 24.71
N GLY A 118 -6.83 12.46 24.73
CA GLY A 118 -7.77 11.81 23.83
C GLY A 118 -7.40 11.99 22.35
N GLY A 119 -7.09 13.23 21.94
CA GLY A 119 -6.61 13.54 20.60
C GLY A 119 -5.30 12.83 20.24
N VAL A 120 -4.36 12.77 21.20
CA VAL A 120 -3.07 12.08 21.04
C VAL A 120 -3.25 10.59 20.74
N VAL A 121 -4.13 9.89 21.46
CA VAL A 121 -4.26 8.43 21.32
C VAL A 121 -5.38 7.98 20.38
N ALA A 122 -6.19 8.91 19.85
CA ALA A 122 -7.31 8.57 18.98
C ALA A 122 -6.91 8.06 17.59
N PRO A 123 -5.93 8.64 16.87
CA PRO A 123 -5.66 8.24 15.52
C PRO A 123 -4.99 6.86 15.45
N PRO A 124 -5.53 5.90 14.69
CA PRO A 124 -4.83 4.66 14.39
C PRO A 124 -3.75 4.88 13.33
N ASP A 125 -2.68 4.10 13.41
CA ASP A 125 -1.62 4.05 12.41
C ASP A 125 -1.93 2.97 11.36
N ALA A 126 -2.09 3.40 10.10
CA ALA A 126 -2.32 2.45 9.03
C ALA A 126 -1.07 1.66 8.65
N VAL A 127 0.15 2.19 8.83
CA VAL A 127 1.37 1.54 8.34
C VAL A 127 1.52 0.15 8.94
N ALA A 128 1.43 0.03 10.26
CA ALA A 128 1.47 -1.26 10.94
C ALA A 128 0.27 -2.14 10.56
N ALA A 129 -0.94 -1.55 10.48
CA ALA A 129 -2.15 -2.27 10.15
C ALA A 129 -2.16 -2.79 8.72
N THR A 130 -1.79 -1.97 7.73
CA THR A 130 -1.79 -2.35 6.32
C THR A 130 -0.67 -3.31 5.96
N ALA A 131 0.50 -3.20 6.58
CA ALA A 131 1.58 -4.17 6.42
C ALA A 131 1.14 -5.59 6.81
N ILE A 132 0.45 -5.71 7.96
CA ILE A 132 -0.13 -6.98 8.41
C ILE A 132 -1.30 -7.39 7.49
N ALA A 133 -2.22 -6.47 7.17
CA ALA A 133 -3.37 -6.71 6.32
C ALA A 133 -3.00 -7.25 4.93
N ARG A 134 -1.99 -6.67 4.30
CA ARG A 134 -1.47 -7.13 3.00
C ARG A 134 -0.81 -8.50 3.11
N ARG A 135 -0.08 -8.77 4.21
CA ARG A 135 0.57 -10.05 4.46
C ARG A 135 -0.41 -11.20 4.67
N ILE A 136 -1.52 -10.96 5.37
CA ILE A 136 -2.57 -11.97 5.61
C ILE A 136 -3.62 -12.02 4.48
N GLY A 137 -3.45 -11.20 3.42
CA GLY A 137 -4.32 -11.19 2.26
C GLY A 137 -5.73 -10.68 2.56
N LEU A 138 -5.90 -9.56 3.27
CA LEU A 138 -7.23 -8.97 3.47
C LEU A 138 -7.81 -8.39 2.17
N PRO A 139 -9.16 -8.30 2.05
CA PRO A 139 -9.81 -7.65 0.92
C PRO A 139 -9.27 -6.25 0.65
N ARG A 140 -8.98 -5.94 -0.62
CA ARG A 140 -8.42 -4.63 -1.05
C ARG A 140 -9.21 -3.46 -0.51
N ARG A 141 -10.55 -3.60 -0.42
CA ARG A 141 -11.44 -2.58 0.09
C ARG A 141 -11.11 -2.20 1.54
N ILE A 142 -10.86 -3.19 2.41
CA ILE A 142 -10.47 -2.95 3.81
C ILE A 142 -9.14 -2.21 3.85
N VAL A 143 -8.16 -2.64 3.06
CA VAL A 143 -6.84 -1.99 2.99
C VAL A 143 -6.99 -0.53 2.54
N SER A 144 -7.75 -0.25 1.48
CA SER A 144 -7.98 1.12 0.98
C SER A 144 -8.70 2.01 2.00
N ILE A 145 -9.64 1.46 2.77
CA ILE A 145 -10.32 2.20 3.84
C ILE A 145 -9.34 2.52 4.97
N LEU A 146 -8.50 1.57 5.41
CA LEU A 146 -7.50 1.80 6.46
C LEU A 146 -6.45 2.82 6.02
N GLU A 147 -5.97 2.75 4.78
CA GLU A 147 -5.04 3.74 4.21
C GLU A 147 -5.68 5.13 4.13
N GLY A 148 -6.91 5.22 3.65
CA GLY A 148 -7.65 6.48 3.59
C GLY A 148 -7.97 7.05 4.97
N GLU A 149 -8.33 6.21 5.94
CA GLU A 149 -8.54 6.63 7.33
C GLU A 149 -7.29 7.29 7.90
N SER A 150 -6.13 6.64 7.78
CA SER A 150 -4.87 7.13 8.35
C SER A 150 -4.37 8.43 7.71
N LEU A 151 -4.67 8.67 6.44
CA LEU A 151 -4.27 9.92 5.79
C LEU A 151 -4.94 11.16 6.38
N PHE A 152 -6.15 11.03 6.92
CA PHE A 152 -6.93 12.17 7.40
C PHE A 152 -7.14 12.20 8.92
N ASN A 153 -6.98 11.06 9.62
CA ASN A 153 -7.18 10.97 11.06
C ASN A 153 -6.15 11.79 11.85
N ASP A 154 -4.89 11.83 11.38
CA ASP A 154 -3.81 12.57 12.03
C ASP A 154 -4.08 14.09 12.01
N ALA A 155 -4.64 14.58 10.89
CA ALA A 155 -5.06 15.98 10.81
C ALA A 155 -6.16 16.30 11.82
N THR A 156 -7.20 15.45 11.92
CA THR A 156 -8.28 15.62 12.88
C THR A 156 -7.73 15.57 14.31
N ALA A 157 -6.85 14.63 14.61
CA ALA A 157 -6.24 14.46 15.92
C ALA A 157 -5.38 15.64 16.33
N LEU A 158 -4.51 16.14 15.44
CA LEU A 158 -3.67 17.30 15.74
C LEU A 158 -4.48 18.59 15.96
N VAL A 159 -5.58 18.77 15.23
CA VAL A 159 -6.52 19.87 15.49
C VAL A 159 -7.13 19.75 16.88
N ILE A 160 -7.57 18.54 17.28
CA ILE A 160 -8.11 18.32 18.64
C ILE A 160 -7.03 18.63 19.70
N VAL A 161 -5.80 18.14 19.51
CA VAL A 161 -4.69 18.37 20.44
C VAL A 161 -4.38 19.87 20.56
N SER A 162 -4.21 20.58 19.44
CA SER A 162 -3.88 22.00 19.44
C SER A 162 -4.97 22.85 20.10
N LEU A 163 -6.25 22.62 19.73
CA LEU A 163 -7.37 23.33 20.33
C LEU A 163 -7.54 23.01 21.83
N SER A 164 -7.27 21.77 22.22
CA SER A 164 -7.37 21.37 23.62
C SER A 164 -6.25 21.99 24.48
N ILE A 165 -5.05 22.13 23.92
CA ILE A 165 -3.95 22.84 24.58
C ILE A 165 -4.30 24.35 24.72
N GLU A 166 -4.81 24.97 23.65
CA GLU A 166 -5.25 26.36 23.66
C GLU A 166 -6.37 26.58 24.69
N ALA A 167 -7.36 25.67 24.74
CA ALA A 167 -8.45 25.70 25.72
C ALA A 167 -8.02 25.45 27.16
N SER A 168 -6.81 24.97 27.41
CA SER A 168 -6.26 24.84 28.76
C SER A 168 -5.75 26.17 29.34
N THR A 169 -5.49 27.15 28.48
CA THR A 169 -4.93 28.48 28.86
C THR A 169 -5.91 29.64 28.65
N HIS A 170 -6.87 29.47 27.73
CA HIS A 170 -7.85 30.51 27.38
C HIS A 170 -9.26 29.91 27.31
N GLU A 171 -10.29 30.76 27.54
CA GLU A 171 -11.67 30.35 27.31
C GLU A 171 -11.95 30.24 25.80
N VAL A 172 -12.25 29.03 25.33
CA VAL A 172 -12.57 28.73 23.95
C VAL A 172 -14.06 28.44 23.81
N THR A 173 -14.74 29.14 22.91
CA THR A 173 -16.17 28.89 22.64
C THR A 173 -16.36 27.80 21.59
N GLY A 174 -17.54 27.17 21.55
CA GLY A 174 -17.84 26.15 20.52
C GLY A 174 -17.76 26.69 19.09
N VAL A 175 -17.98 28.02 18.91
CA VAL A 175 -17.82 28.68 17.59
C VAL A 175 -16.35 28.76 17.20
N ASP A 176 -15.46 29.09 18.15
CA ASP A 176 -14.00 29.14 17.91
C ASP A 176 -13.46 27.78 17.49
N VAL A 177 -13.92 26.70 18.16
CA VAL A 177 -13.57 25.33 17.77
C VAL A 177 -13.99 25.03 16.34
N LEU A 178 -15.23 25.34 15.96
CA LEU A 178 -15.75 25.10 14.61
C LEU A 178 -14.99 25.92 13.56
N VAL A 179 -14.77 27.20 13.83
CA VAL A 179 -14.04 28.10 12.92
C VAL A 179 -12.58 27.63 12.74
N SER A 180 -11.91 27.28 13.84
CA SER A 180 -10.54 26.78 13.79
C SER A 180 -10.44 25.45 13.05
N PHE A 181 -11.38 24.53 13.26
CA PHE A 181 -11.44 23.26 12.50
C PHE A 181 -11.67 23.50 11.02
N LEU A 182 -12.61 24.35 10.65
CA LEU A 182 -12.88 24.69 9.25
C LEU A 182 -11.69 25.42 8.61
N ARG A 183 -11.09 26.39 9.30
CA ARG A 183 -9.89 27.09 8.81
C ARG A 183 -8.73 26.13 8.61
N SER A 184 -8.46 25.27 9.59
CA SER A 184 -7.40 24.28 9.51
C SER A 184 -7.59 23.31 8.34
N SER A 185 -8.79 22.75 8.18
CA SER A 185 -9.07 21.77 7.14
C SER A 185 -9.17 22.41 5.75
N LEU A 186 -9.98 23.45 5.57
CA LEU A 186 -10.17 24.10 4.26
C LEU A 186 -8.92 24.84 3.79
N GLY A 187 -8.22 25.52 4.73
CA GLY A 187 -6.94 26.16 4.45
C GLY A 187 -5.87 25.15 4.04
N GLY A 188 -5.79 24.02 4.74
CA GLY A 188 -4.90 22.91 4.37
C GLY A 188 -5.19 22.36 2.97
N ILE A 189 -6.48 22.14 2.63
CA ILE A 189 -6.88 21.70 1.28
C ILE A 189 -6.46 22.75 0.23
N LEU A 190 -6.76 24.03 0.45
CA LEU A 190 -6.43 25.08 -0.50
C LEU A 190 -4.93 25.20 -0.75
N ILE A 191 -4.12 25.20 0.33
CA ILE A 191 -2.66 25.28 0.22
C ILE A 191 -2.09 24.02 -0.43
N GLY A 192 -2.62 22.84 -0.08
CA GLY A 192 -2.25 21.59 -0.73
C GLY A 192 -2.52 21.59 -2.23
N LEU A 193 -3.65 22.15 -2.68
CA LEU A 193 -3.97 22.31 -4.10
C LEU A 193 -3.06 23.35 -4.78
N LEU A 194 -2.72 24.44 -4.11
CA LEU A 194 -1.77 25.43 -4.62
C LEU A 194 -0.37 24.84 -4.77
N ALA A 195 0.11 24.13 -3.74
CA ALA A 195 1.39 23.41 -3.79
C ALA A 195 1.40 22.37 -4.93
N TYR A 196 0.33 21.57 -5.06
CA TYR A 196 0.16 20.64 -6.18
C TYR A 196 0.29 21.35 -7.53
N ARG A 197 -0.43 22.45 -7.75
CA ARG A 197 -0.38 23.21 -9.02
C ARG A 197 1.02 23.76 -9.29
N LEU A 198 1.67 24.31 -8.28
CA LEU A 198 3.05 24.81 -8.39
C LEU A 198 4.02 23.70 -8.80
N ILE A 199 4.01 22.58 -8.07
CA ILE A 199 4.89 21.44 -8.34
C ILE A 199 4.58 20.82 -9.71
N GLN A 200 3.31 20.68 -10.08
CA GLN A 200 2.89 20.18 -11.39
C GLN A 200 3.45 21.06 -12.52
N LEU A 201 3.34 22.38 -12.38
CA LEU A 201 3.88 23.34 -13.36
C LEU A 201 5.38 23.20 -13.51
N VAL A 202 6.12 23.11 -12.39
CA VAL A 202 7.57 22.91 -12.39
C VAL A 202 7.93 21.59 -13.07
N ARG A 203 7.29 20.48 -12.70
CA ARG A 203 7.59 19.14 -13.23
C ARG A 203 7.34 18.98 -14.73
N ARG A 204 6.35 19.66 -15.28
CA ARG A 204 6.09 19.65 -16.73
C ARG A 204 7.25 20.21 -17.55
N HIS A 205 8.06 21.09 -16.97
CA HIS A 205 9.23 21.68 -17.63
C HIS A 205 10.52 20.88 -17.37
N LEU A 206 10.52 19.97 -16.40
CA LEU A 206 11.68 19.17 -16.04
C LEU A 206 11.70 17.85 -16.82
N ARG A 207 12.70 17.68 -17.67
CA ARG A 207 12.95 16.42 -18.41
C ARG A 207 13.96 15.51 -17.70
N ASP A 208 14.82 16.11 -16.88
CA ASP A 208 15.85 15.39 -16.13
C ASP A 208 15.26 14.65 -14.92
N THR A 209 15.64 13.36 -14.79
CA THR A 209 15.18 12.47 -13.73
C THR A 209 15.65 12.94 -12.35
N THR A 210 16.91 13.33 -12.23
CA THR A 210 17.53 13.72 -10.95
C THR A 210 16.87 14.96 -10.37
N THR A 211 16.70 15.99 -11.20
CA THR A 211 16.03 17.24 -10.81
C THR A 211 14.57 16.99 -10.43
N ASN A 212 13.87 16.10 -11.16
CA ASN A 212 12.48 15.76 -10.86
C ASN A 212 12.34 15.04 -9.50
N VAL A 213 13.28 14.14 -9.18
CA VAL A 213 13.34 13.47 -7.87
C VAL A 213 13.69 14.46 -6.76
N ALA A 214 14.63 15.39 -7.00
CA ALA A 214 14.98 16.42 -6.02
C ALA A 214 13.78 17.31 -5.68
N VAL A 215 13.01 17.75 -6.67
CA VAL A 215 11.73 18.48 -6.46
C VAL A 215 10.75 17.62 -5.66
N SER A 216 10.71 16.31 -5.90
CA SER A 216 9.87 15.40 -5.13
C SER A 216 10.24 15.38 -3.65
N PHE A 217 11.53 15.43 -3.31
CA PHE A 217 11.99 15.48 -1.93
C PHE A 217 11.61 16.77 -1.22
N MET A 218 11.58 17.90 -1.92
CA MET A 218 11.17 19.18 -1.36
C MET A 218 9.64 19.31 -1.19
N THR A 219 8.88 18.55 -1.96
CA THR A 219 7.40 18.68 -2.06
C THR A 219 6.68 18.61 -0.71
N PRO A 220 6.99 17.68 0.24
CA PRO A 220 6.32 17.62 1.53
C PRO A 220 6.39 18.94 2.29
N TRP A 221 7.57 19.56 2.35
CA TRP A 221 7.78 20.82 3.07
C TRP A 221 7.22 22.03 2.32
N ILE A 222 7.22 22.02 0.99
CA ILE A 222 6.57 23.07 0.17
C ILE A 222 5.06 23.11 0.43
N ALA A 223 4.44 21.97 0.75
CA ALA A 223 3.03 21.93 1.14
C ALA A 223 2.82 22.22 2.64
N TYR A 224 3.68 21.65 3.51
CA TYR A 224 3.52 21.69 4.96
C TYR A 224 3.78 23.09 5.54
N ILE A 225 4.95 23.67 5.26
CA ILE A 225 5.40 24.91 5.89
C ILE A 225 4.46 26.09 5.64
N PRO A 226 4.01 26.38 4.39
CA PRO A 226 3.08 27.47 4.17
C PRO A 226 1.73 27.29 4.86
N ALA A 227 1.26 26.04 5.00
CA ALA A 227 0.02 25.75 5.70
C ALA A 227 0.12 26.08 7.18
N GLU A 228 1.21 25.64 7.85
CA GLU A 228 1.45 25.97 9.27
C GLU A 228 1.61 27.47 9.50
N LEU A 229 2.29 28.19 8.61
CA LEU A 229 2.47 29.66 8.72
C LEU A 229 1.16 30.44 8.70
N VAL A 230 0.13 29.92 8.05
CA VAL A 230 -1.22 30.56 8.04
C VAL A 230 -2.18 29.89 9.03
N HIS A 231 -1.66 29.12 9.98
CA HIS A 231 -2.44 28.39 10.98
C HIS A 231 -3.47 27.43 10.36
N SER A 232 -3.09 26.78 9.26
CA SER A 232 -3.86 25.71 8.62
C SER A 232 -3.12 24.38 8.74
N SER A 233 -3.82 23.26 8.55
CA SER A 233 -3.20 21.94 8.73
C SER A 233 -2.18 21.62 7.64
N GLY A 234 -0.89 21.59 8.01
CA GLY A 234 0.20 21.12 7.15
C GLY A 234 0.02 19.65 6.73
N VAL A 235 -0.54 18.82 7.62
CA VAL A 235 -0.86 17.42 7.35
C VAL A 235 -1.83 17.28 6.18
N VAL A 236 -2.97 18.00 6.23
CA VAL A 236 -3.95 18.01 5.13
C VAL A 236 -3.32 18.51 3.84
N ALA A 237 -2.51 19.57 3.91
CA ALA A 237 -1.86 20.15 2.73
C ALA A 237 -0.92 19.15 2.04
N VAL A 238 -0.10 18.42 2.80
CA VAL A 238 0.81 17.38 2.27
C VAL A 238 0.03 16.24 1.63
N VAL A 239 -1.01 15.75 2.31
CA VAL A 239 -1.84 14.64 1.81
C VAL A 239 -2.54 15.02 0.51
N VAL A 240 -3.21 16.17 0.46
CA VAL A 240 -3.90 16.65 -0.75
C VAL A 240 -2.91 16.84 -1.89
N CYS A 241 -1.77 17.48 -1.64
CA CYS A 241 -0.72 17.67 -2.64
C CYS A 241 -0.21 16.31 -3.16
N GLY A 242 0.12 15.37 -2.27
CA GLY A 242 0.67 14.05 -2.61
C GLY A 242 -0.30 13.21 -3.44
N VAL A 243 -1.56 13.09 -3.02
CA VAL A 243 -2.60 12.33 -3.73
C VAL A 243 -2.87 12.91 -5.13
N MET A 244 -2.93 14.25 -5.24
CA MET A 244 -3.15 14.91 -6.54
C MET A 244 -1.95 14.73 -7.48
N LEU A 245 -0.72 14.81 -6.97
CA LEU A 245 0.49 14.54 -7.74
C LEU A 245 0.57 13.07 -8.18
N ALA A 246 0.20 12.13 -7.32
CA ALA A 246 0.13 10.71 -7.66
C ALA A 246 -0.83 10.46 -8.83
N HIS A 247 -2.01 11.06 -8.77
CA HIS A 247 -3.03 10.92 -9.80
C HIS A 247 -2.58 11.45 -11.17
N THR A 248 -1.86 12.56 -11.21
CA THR A 248 -1.40 13.18 -12.47
C THR A 248 -0.03 12.69 -12.95
N SER A 249 0.73 12.00 -12.09
CA SER A 249 2.07 11.48 -12.36
C SER A 249 2.21 10.70 -13.69
N PRO A 250 1.26 9.83 -14.10
CA PRO A 250 1.37 9.11 -15.36
C PRO A 250 1.46 10.01 -16.60
N VAL A 251 0.91 11.22 -16.51
CA VAL A 251 0.86 12.20 -17.63
C VAL A 251 1.98 13.23 -17.52
N ASP A 252 2.27 13.70 -16.31
CA ASP A 252 3.15 14.86 -16.08
C ASP A 252 4.64 14.50 -15.92
N GLN A 253 4.96 13.22 -15.68
CA GLN A 253 6.34 12.79 -15.42
C GLN A 253 6.88 11.80 -16.46
N THR A 254 8.22 11.82 -16.65
CA THR A 254 8.91 10.80 -17.45
C THR A 254 8.85 9.43 -16.75
N PRO A 255 8.86 8.31 -17.52
CA PRO A 255 8.87 6.97 -16.93
C PRO A 255 10.01 6.74 -15.96
N SER A 256 11.23 7.19 -16.28
CA SER A 256 12.41 7.08 -15.43
C SER A 256 12.26 7.82 -14.10
N ALA A 257 11.70 9.04 -14.14
CA ALA A 257 11.44 9.81 -12.92
C ALA A 257 10.41 9.12 -12.01
N ARG A 258 9.34 8.53 -12.58
CA ARG A 258 8.34 7.77 -11.79
C ARG A 258 8.94 6.54 -11.10
N VAL A 259 9.80 5.78 -11.81
CA VAL A 259 10.46 4.60 -11.24
C VAL A 259 11.41 5.02 -10.12
N ALA A 260 12.29 6.00 -10.38
CA ALA A 260 13.24 6.52 -9.39
C ALA A 260 12.53 7.09 -8.16
N GLN A 261 11.47 7.88 -8.35
CA GLN A 261 10.69 8.45 -7.26
C GLN A 261 10.07 7.36 -6.37
N ARG A 262 9.49 6.32 -6.95
CA ARG A 262 8.88 5.22 -6.21
C ARG A 262 9.89 4.47 -5.35
N MET A 263 11.07 4.16 -5.91
CA MET A 263 12.14 3.48 -5.19
C MET A 263 12.68 4.33 -4.04
N ASN A 264 12.98 5.60 -4.30
CA ASN A 264 13.53 6.51 -3.30
C ASN A 264 12.55 6.75 -2.14
N TRP A 265 11.27 7.02 -2.43
CA TRP A 265 10.26 7.21 -1.39
C TRP A 265 9.97 5.94 -0.60
N GLY A 266 10.01 4.77 -1.24
CA GLY A 266 9.91 3.49 -0.53
C GLY A 266 11.08 3.29 0.45
N THR A 267 12.30 3.67 0.08
CA THR A 267 13.48 3.61 0.96
C THR A 267 13.39 4.61 2.10
N ILE A 268 13.00 5.87 1.81
CA ILE A 268 12.84 6.92 2.84
C ILE A 268 11.77 6.52 3.85
N GLN A 269 10.61 6.08 3.37
CA GLN A 269 9.52 5.60 4.22
C GLN A 269 10.00 4.47 5.13
N PHE A 270 10.67 3.46 4.56
CA PHE A 270 11.22 2.33 5.30
C PHE A 270 12.18 2.78 6.42
N ILE A 271 13.11 3.70 6.13
CA ILE A 271 14.06 4.19 7.11
C ILE A 271 13.36 4.99 8.20
N LEU A 272 12.52 5.96 7.81
CA LEU A 272 11.86 6.86 8.77
C LEU A 272 10.92 6.10 9.70
N GLU A 273 10.07 5.22 9.18
CA GLU A 273 9.14 4.42 9.98
C GLU A 273 9.87 3.58 11.02
N ASN A 274 10.88 2.83 10.60
CA ASN A 274 11.61 1.95 11.52
C ASN A 274 12.49 2.72 12.52
N LEU A 275 13.08 3.84 12.08
CA LEU A 275 13.88 4.70 12.95
C LEU A 275 13.02 5.29 14.08
N VAL A 276 11.81 5.74 13.77
CA VAL A 276 10.93 6.31 14.80
C VAL A 276 10.51 5.26 15.82
N PHE A 277 10.20 4.02 15.42
CA PHE A 277 9.90 2.94 16.37
C PHE A 277 11.09 2.65 17.31
N LEU A 278 12.31 2.69 16.81
CA LEU A 278 13.52 2.58 17.63
C LEU A 278 13.66 3.75 18.60
N LEU A 279 13.44 5.00 18.13
CA LEU A 279 13.50 6.21 18.95
C LEU A 279 12.44 6.22 20.07
N ILE A 280 11.23 5.74 19.77
CA ILE A 280 10.17 5.52 20.77
C ILE A 280 10.66 4.58 21.88
N GLY A 281 11.27 3.48 21.51
CA GLY A 281 11.84 2.56 22.48
C GLY A 281 12.91 3.22 23.35
N LEU A 282 13.82 3.99 22.76
CA LEU A 282 14.89 4.67 23.46
C LEU A 282 14.41 5.71 24.48
N GLN A 283 13.21 6.26 24.32
CA GLN A 283 12.60 7.19 25.29
C GLN A 283 11.95 6.48 26.49
N ALA A 284 11.82 5.16 26.48
CA ALA A 284 11.06 4.42 27.49
C ALA A 284 11.55 4.68 28.91
N ARG A 285 12.88 4.76 29.13
CA ARG A 285 13.46 5.08 30.45
C ARG A 285 13.07 6.47 30.93
N THR A 286 13.21 7.49 30.09
CA THR A 286 12.89 8.89 30.42
C THR A 286 11.41 9.03 30.76
N ILE A 287 10.52 8.45 29.92
CA ILE A 287 9.07 8.46 30.16
C ILE A 287 8.73 7.76 31.49
N LEU A 288 9.40 6.65 31.79
CA LEU A 288 9.18 5.93 33.04
C LEU A 288 9.64 6.74 34.26
N GLN A 289 10.77 7.46 34.16
CA GLN A 289 11.28 8.34 35.22
C GLN A 289 10.34 9.54 35.45
N GLU A 290 9.87 10.20 34.39
CA GLU A 290 8.89 11.29 34.50
C GLU A 290 7.59 10.80 35.15
N MET A 291 7.10 9.63 34.79
CA MET A 291 5.91 9.02 35.39
C MET A 291 6.13 8.72 36.90
N GLN A 292 7.32 8.21 37.27
CA GLN A 292 7.63 7.90 38.67
C GLN A 292 7.76 9.16 39.54
N ALA A 293 8.10 10.32 38.96
CA ALA A 293 8.14 11.59 39.62
C ALA A 293 6.73 12.16 39.93
N SER A 294 5.67 11.61 39.31
CA SER A 294 4.30 12.01 39.55
C SER A 294 3.82 11.63 40.97
N PRO A 295 3.08 12.53 41.66
CA PRO A 295 2.50 12.28 42.98
C PRO A 295 1.44 11.16 42.99
N LEU A 296 0.92 10.73 41.85
CA LEU A 296 -0.11 9.71 41.75
C LEU A 296 0.37 8.29 42.10
N GLY A 297 1.69 8.05 41.98
CA GLY A 297 2.30 6.76 42.23
C GLY A 297 2.05 5.75 41.09
N LEU A 298 2.90 4.72 41.03
CA LEU A 298 2.92 3.72 39.92
C LEU A 298 1.56 3.03 39.72
N GLY A 299 0.88 2.61 40.78
CA GLY A 299 -0.36 1.86 40.68
C GLY A 299 -1.49 2.62 39.98
N ARG A 300 -1.67 3.91 40.32
CA ARG A 300 -2.69 4.75 39.67
C ARG A 300 -2.32 5.09 38.25
N SER A 301 -1.05 5.37 37.95
CA SER A 301 -0.57 5.64 36.58
C SER A 301 -0.81 4.45 35.65
N VAL A 302 -0.52 3.23 36.10
CA VAL A 302 -0.78 2.00 35.35
C VAL A 302 -2.29 1.76 35.18
N LEU A 303 -3.10 2.05 36.21
CA LEU A 303 -4.56 1.93 36.12
C LEU A 303 -5.12 2.90 35.05
N VAL A 304 -4.69 4.16 35.06
CA VAL A 304 -5.11 5.14 34.02
C VAL A 304 -4.70 4.68 32.63
N ALA A 305 -3.44 4.29 32.44
CA ALA A 305 -2.95 3.83 31.16
C ALA A 305 -3.71 2.59 30.64
N THR A 306 -4.00 1.64 31.53
CA THR A 306 -4.76 0.43 31.18
C THR A 306 -6.23 0.75 30.88
N ALA A 307 -6.86 1.65 31.63
CA ALA A 307 -8.24 2.07 31.37
C ALA A 307 -8.35 2.83 30.04
N VAL A 308 -7.40 3.70 29.72
CA VAL A 308 -7.35 4.40 28.42
C VAL A 308 -7.09 3.42 27.29
N LEU A 309 -6.17 2.47 27.44
CA LEU A 309 -5.93 1.40 26.44
C LEU A 309 -7.22 0.59 26.19
N ALA A 310 -7.90 0.17 27.26
CA ALA A 310 -9.17 -0.55 27.14
C ALA A 310 -10.23 0.28 26.39
N THR A 311 -10.34 1.58 26.71
CA THR A 311 -11.27 2.50 26.05
C THR A 311 -10.97 2.59 24.55
N VAL A 312 -9.72 2.79 24.17
CA VAL A 312 -9.27 2.88 22.78
C VAL A 312 -9.58 1.58 22.01
N VAL A 313 -9.35 0.42 22.64
CA VAL A 313 -9.61 -0.89 22.02
C VAL A 313 -11.11 -1.17 21.88
N VAL A 314 -11.95 -0.69 22.81
CA VAL A 314 -13.41 -0.94 22.83
C VAL A 314 -14.20 0.03 21.96
N VAL A 315 -13.84 1.32 21.96
CA VAL A 315 -14.61 2.35 21.22
C VAL A 315 -14.65 2.05 19.72
N ARG A 316 -13.57 1.60 19.13
CA ARG A 316 -13.50 1.34 17.68
C ARG A 316 -14.44 0.21 17.22
N PRO A 317 -14.45 -0.99 17.81
CA PRO A 317 -15.44 -2.02 17.50
C PRO A 317 -16.89 -1.56 17.72
N VAL A 318 -17.16 -0.88 18.84
CA VAL A 318 -18.50 -0.37 19.14
C VAL A 318 -18.96 0.59 18.03
N TRP A 319 -18.12 1.52 17.61
CA TRP A 319 -18.42 2.47 16.54
C TRP A 319 -18.68 1.78 15.20
N LEU A 320 -17.76 0.92 14.75
CA LEU A 320 -17.87 0.26 13.45
C LEU A 320 -19.06 -0.70 13.38
N LEU A 321 -19.31 -1.46 14.42
CA LEU A 321 -20.46 -2.37 14.47
C LEU A 321 -21.78 -1.60 14.56
N ALA A 322 -21.84 -0.52 15.34
CA ALA A 322 -22.99 0.36 15.39
C ALA A 322 -23.25 1.03 14.02
N TRP A 323 -22.20 1.49 13.35
CA TRP A 323 -22.29 2.09 12.02
C TRP A 323 -22.77 1.07 10.97
N ALA A 324 -22.24 -0.15 11.00
CA ALA A 324 -22.68 -1.25 10.12
C ALA A 324 -24.15 -1.61 10.37
N TRP A 325 -24.57 -1.65 11.63
CA TRP A 325 -25.96 -1.90 12.02
C TRP A 325 -26.91 -0.81 11.52
N VAL A 326 -26.58 0.48 11.75
CA VAL A 326 -27.37 1.63 11.30
C VAL A 326 -27.55 1.62 9.78
N ARG A 327 -26.48 1.34 9.03
CA ARG A 327 -26.55 1.26 7.55
C ARG A 327 -27.44 0.11 7.09
N ARG A 328 -27.34 -1.05 7.75
CA ARG A 328 -28.19 -2.21 7.45
C ARG A 328 -29.67 -1.89 7.68
N VAL A 329 -30.00 -1.21 8.78
CA VAL A 329 -31.39 -0.80 9.08
C VAL A 329 -31.92 0.22 8.06
N ARG A 330 -31.06 1.10 7.55
CA ARG A 330 -31.43 2.10 6.54
C ARG A 330 -31.47 1.57 5.10
N GLY A 331 -31.13 0.30 4.87
CA GLY A 331 -31.11 -0.30 3.54
C GLY A 331 -30.12 0.36 2.56
N THR A 332 -29.05 0.99 3.06
CA THR A 332 -28.03 1.61 2.21
C THR A 332 -27.01 0.56 1.80
N ASP A 333 -27.09 0.10 0.56
CA ASP A 333 -26.11 -0.80 -0.04
C ASP A 333 -24.74 -0.12 -0.19
N GLY A 334 -23.64 -0.89 -0.02
CA GLY A 334 -22.27 -0.42 -0.26
C GLY A 334 -21.42 -0.17 1.00
N GLY A 335 -21.88 -0.50 2.22
CA GLY A 335 -21.07 -0.48 3.44
C GLY A 335 -20.18 -1.71 3.62
N LEU A 336 -19.29 -1.66 4.63
CA LEU A 336 -18.57 -2.84 5.11
C LEU A 336 -19.58 -3.85 5.67
N SER A 337 -19.39 -5.12 5.37
CA SER A 337 -20.11 -6.21 6.02
C SER A 337 -19.76 -6.27 7.52
N VAL A 338 -20.56 -6.98 8.31
CA VAL A 338 -20.29 -7.14 9.75
C VAL A 338 -18.92 -7.80 9.98
N ARG A 339 -18.54 -8.77 9.15
CA ARG A 339 -17.25 -9.45 9.23
C ARG A 339 -16.10 -8.49 8.89
N GLU A 340 -16.23 -7.73 7.79
CA GLU A 340 -15.26 -6.71 7.40
C GLU A 340 -15.14 -5.61 8.46
N SER A 341 -16.26 -5.16 9.03
CA SER A 341 -16.28 -4.18 10.12
C SER A 341 -15.57 -4.70 11.37
N ALA A 342 -15.72 -5.98 11.70
CA ALA A 342 -15.04 -6.60 12.83
C ALA A 342 -13.51 -6.65 12.63
N VAL A 343 -13.02 -7.01 11.44
CA VAL A 343 -11.58 -7.00 11.14
C VAL A 343 -11.03 -5.57 11.05
N ALA A 344 -11.73 -4.65 10.38
CA ALA A 344 -11.34 -3.25 10.33
C ALA A 344 -11.32 -2.59 11.72
N SER A 345 -12.21 -3.01 12.63
CA SER A 345 -12.21 -2.53 14.00
C SER A 345 -10.99 -2.99 14.79
N TRP A 346 -10.53 -4.22 14.53
CA TRP A 346 -9.35 -4.78 15.18
C TRP A 346 -8.03 -4.26 14.60
N ALA A 347 -8.04 -3.67 13.40
CA ALA A 347 -6.89 -3.07 12.74
C ALA A 347 -6.59 -1.62 13.21
N GLY A 348 -6.93 -1.27 14.44
CA GLY A 348 -6.79 0.07 15.00
C GLY A 348 -5.51 0.29 15.81
N MET A 349 -4.37 -0.26 15.39
CA MET A 349 -3.08 -0.10 16.06
C MET A 349 -2.64 1.37 16.08
N ARG A 350 -2.00 1.82 17.17
CA ARG A 350 -1.41 3.16 17.29
C ARG A 350 0.06 3.10 16.91
N GLY A 351 0.56 4.22 16.40
CA GLY A 351 1.92 4.27 15.86
C GLY A 351 2.71 5.49 16.33
N VAL A 352 3.58 5.90 15.45
CA VAL A 352 4.58 6.94 15.63
C VAL A 352 3.98 8.29 15.98
N VAL A 353 2.90 8.68 15.28
CA VAL A 353 2.26 9.99 15.44
C VAL A 353 1.70 10.18 16.85
N THR A 354 1.24 9.10 17.49
CA THR A 354 0.73 9.13 18.87
C THR A 354 1.77 9.66 19.86
N LEU A 355 3.02 9.18 19.80
CA LEU A 355 4.05 9.66 20.73
C LEU A 355 4.62 11.02 20.34
N ALA A 356 4.70 11.31 19.05
CA ALA A 356 5.02 12.65 18.58
C ALA A 356 4.00 13.68 19.07
N ALA A 357 2.72 13.36 18.97
CA ALA A 357 1.65 14.22 19.49
C ALA A 357 1.65 14.32 21.03
N ALA A 358 2.03 13.24 21.74
CA ALA A 358 2.17 13.29 23.20
C ALA A 358 3.25 14.27 23.66
N SER A 359 4.31 14.44 22.87
CA SER A 359 5.39 15.40 23.18
C SER A 359 4.96 16.86 23.04
N LEU A 360 3.83 17.14 22.36
CA LEU A 360 3.25 18.50 22.25
C LEU A 360 2.56 18.96 23.55
N LEU A 361 2.28 18.05 24.47
CA LEU A 361 1.66 18.41 25.76
C LEU A 361 2.58 19.39 26.51
N PRO A 362 2.03 20.49 27.03
CA PRO A 362 2.81 21.51 27.74
C PRO A 362 3.69 20.92 28.85
N GLU A 363 4.90 21.44 29.02
CA GLU A 363 5.85 20.95 30.02
C GLU A 363 5.33 21.15 31.46
N ASP A 364 4.55 22.20 31.65
CA ASP A 364 3.91 22.57 32.91
C ASP A 364 2.55 21.89 33.13
N ALA A 365 2.10 21.04 32.20
CA ALA A 365 0.83 20.36 32.32
C ALA A 365 0.78 19.45 33.57
N PRO A 366 -0.30 19.51 34.39
CA PRO A 366 -0.49 18.58 35.48
C PRO A 366 -0.40 17.13 35.01
N GLU A 367 0.39 16.34 35.74
CA GLU A 367 0.55 14.90 35.48
C GLU A 367 1.08 14.55 34.07
N ARG A 368 1.83 15.45 33.40
CA ARG A 368 2.38 15.26 32.05
C ARG A 368 3.08 13.91 31.87
N GLY A 369 3.92 13.50 32.86
CA GLY A 369 4.60 12.20 32.80
C GLY A 369 3.63 11.01 32.74
N VAL A 370 2.47 11.10 33.42
CA VAL A 370 1.43 10.07 33.35
C VAL A 370 0.72 10.09 32.00
N LEU A 371 0.48 11.25 31.38
CA LEU A 371 -0.15 11.39 30.08
C LEU A 371 0.74 10.79 28.98
N VAL A 372 2.04 11.13 28.98
CA VAL A 372 3.02 10.60 28.02
C VAL A 372 3.23 9.09 28.21
N PHE A 373 3.31 8.63 29.46
CA PHE A 373 3.35 7.20 29.78
C PHE A 373 2.09 6.47 29.28
N THR A 374 0.92 7.08 29.43
CA THR A 374 -0.34 6.52 28.92
C THR A 374 -0.30 6.39 27.40
N ALA A 375 0.19 7.39 26.68
CA ALA A 375 0.36 7.33 25.22
C ALA A 375 1.32 6.19 24.79
N LEU A 376 2.43 6.01 25.53
CA LEU A 376 3.37 4.90 25.29
C LEU A 376 2.69 3.54 25.51
N VAL A 377 1.98 3.37 26.63
CA VAL A 377 1.27 2.11 26.95
C VAL A 377 0.18 1.82 25.91
N VAL A 378 -0.56 2.82 25.45
CA VAL A 378 -1.58 2.65 24.40
C VAL A 378 -0.93 2.25 23.07
N THR A 379 0.17 2.89 22.68
CA THR A 379 0.90 2.56 21.46
C THR A 379 1.41 1.12 21.49
N LEU A 380 2.17 0.77 22.52
CA LEU A 380 2.72 -0.60 22.66
C LEU A 380 1.63 -1.63 22.87
N GLY A 381 0.64 -1.33 23.71
CA GLY A 381 -0.47 -2.24 24.01
C GLY A 381 -1.30 -2.57 22.75
N THR A 382 -1.61 -1.59 21.92
CA THR A 382 -2.36 -1.83 20.68
C THR A 382 -1.51 -2.56 19.64
N LEU A 383 -0.24 -2.20 19.48
CA LEU A 383 0.68 -2.89 18.56
C LEU A 383 0.85 -4.37 18.94
N ILE A 384 1.04 -4.67 20.22
CA ILE A 384 1.18 -6.05 20.71
C ILE A 384 -0.15 -6.79 20.58
N LEU A 385 -1.23 -6.27 21.20
CA LEU A 385 -2.51 -6.96 21.26
C LEU A 385 -3.09 -7.18 19.85
N GLN A 386 -3.25 -6.11 19.08
CA GLN A 386 -3.89 -6.15 17.77
C GLN A 386 -2.94 -6.69 16.69
N GLY A 387 -1.67 -6.31 16.74
CA GLY A 387 -0.68 -6.74 15.75
C GLY A 387 -0.47 -8.26 15.71
N PHE A 388 -0.37 -8.92 16.87
CA PHE A 388 -0.22 -10.38 16.91
C PHE A 388 -1.54 -11.14 16.66
N THR A 389 -2.69 -10.55 16.97
CA THR A 389 -3.98 -11.25 16.89
C THR A 389 -4.78 -10.95 15.64
N LEU A 390 -4.46 -9.88 14.87
CA LEU A 390 -5.20 -9.49 13.67
C LEU A 390 -5.32 -10.64 12.66
N GLY A 391 -4.22 -11.36 12.41
CA GLY A 391 -4.23 -12.50 11.50
C GLY A 391 -5.13 -13.66 11.99
N ALA A 392 -5.17 -13.90 13.29
CA ALA A 392 -6.04 -14.92 13.87
C ALA A 392 -7.52 -14.52 13.78
N VAL A 393 -7.82 -13.24 14.02
CA VAL A 393 -9.18 -12.67 13.89
C VAL A 393 -9.66 -12.77 12.44
N ALA A 394 -8.83 -12.39 11.47
CA ALA A 394 -9.18 -12.46 10.05
C ALA A 394 -9.49 -13.90 9.61
N ARG A 395 -8.63 -14.86 9.97
CA ARG A 395 -8.87 -16.29 9.67
C ARG A 395 -10.14 -16.81 10.33
N LYS A 396 -10.40 -16.47 11.61
CA LYS A 396 -11.60 -16.89 12.33
C LYS A 396 -12.89 -16.35 11.72
N LEU A 397 -12.84 -15.17 11.10
CA LEU A 397 -13.98 -14.55 10.42
C LEU A 397 -14.10 -14.94 8.94
N ASP A 398 -13.23 -15.84 8.48
CA ASP A 398 -13.23 -16.35 7.10
C ASP A 398 -13.17 -15.20 6.06
N LEU A 399 -12.32 -14.19 6.35
CA LEU A 399 -12.08 -13.08 5.44
C LEU A 399 -10.79 -13.37 4.66
N HIS A 400 -11.00 -13.70 3.40
CA HIS A 400 -9.94 -13.91 2.43
C HIS A 400 -9.85 -12.69 1.48
N GLY A 401 -8.65 -12.38 1.05
CA GLY A 401 -8.41 -11.39 0.00
C GLY A 401 -8.97 -11.84 -1.34
N PRO A 402 -8.90 -10.97 -2.35
CA PRO A 402 -9.23 -11.39 -3.70
C PRO A 402 -8.35 -12.58 -4.06
N ASP A 403 -8.95 -13.54 -4.73
CA ASP A 403 -8.23 -14.70 -5.25
C ASP A 403 -7.02 -14.20 -6.08
N PRO A 404 -5.80 -14.68 -5.80
CA PRO A 404 -4.64 -14.36 -6.63
C PRO A 404 -4.90 -14.59 -8.12
N ARG A 405 -5.71 -15.59 -8.47
CA ARG A 405 -6.13 -15.88 -9.86
C ARG A 405 -7.05 -14.81 -10.43
N GLU A 406 -8.03 -14.32 -9.65
CA GLU A 406 -8.91 -13.23 -10.09
C GLU A 406 -8.08 -11.97 -10.35
N THR A 407 -7.10 -11.70 -9.49
CA THR A 407 -6.15 -10.61 -9.68
C THR A 407 -5.28 -10.81 -10.91
N ALA A 408 -4.77 -12.02 -11.13
CA ALA A 408 -3.96 -12.38 -12.31
C ALA A 408 -4.79 -12.27 -13.59
N LEU A 409 -6.05 -12.70 -13.54
CA LEU A 409 -6.98 -12.57 -14.67
C LEU A 409 -7.26 -11.11 -15.02
N GLN A 410 -7.58 -10.28 -14.01
CA GLN A 410 -7.77 -8.85 -14.23
C GLN A 410 -6.52 -8.20 -14.82
N TYR A 411 -5.34 -8.57 -14.33
CA TYR A 411 -4.07 -8.07 -14.85
C TYR A 411 -3.87 -8.50 -16.32
N ALA A 412 -4.09 -9.77 -16.64
CA ALA A 412 -3.95 -10.29 -18.02
C ALA A 412 -4.93 -9.60 -18.97
N GLN A 413 -6.20 -9.45 -18.58
CA GLN A 413 -7.21 -8.74 -19.38
C GLN A 413 -6.85 -7.28 -19.62
N MET A 414 -6.46 -6.52 -18.58
CA MET A 414 -6.09 -5.12 -18.72
C MET A 414 -4.84 -4.95 -19.59
N LEU A 415 -3.84 -5.82 -19.40
CA LEU A 415 -2.64 -5.83 -20.22
C LEU A 415 -2.96 -6.13 -21.69
N GLN A 416 -3.84 -7.11 -21.95
CA GLN A 416 -4.30 -7.44 -23.30
C GLN A 416 -5.00 -6.26 -23.96
N MET A 417 -5.92 -5.60 -23.25
CA MET A 417 -6.61 -4.40 -23.75
C MET A 417 -5.63 -3.28 -24.10
N ALA A 418 -4.60 -3.07 -23.26
CA ALA A 418 -3.56 -2.07 -23.49
C ALA A 418 -2.71 -2.42 -24.73
N VAL A 419 -2.32 -3.69 -24.88
CA VAL A 419 -1.54 -4.15 -26.04
C VAL A 419 -2.36 -4.07 -27.32
N ASN A 420 -3.63 -4.46 -27.30
CA ASN A 420 -4.53 -4.33 -28.46
C ASN A 420 -4.70 -2.85 -28.89
N ALA A 421 -4.70 -1.91 -27.95
CA ALA A 421 -4.70 -0.49 -28.26
C ALA A 421 -3.38 -0.05 -28.96
N GLY A 422 -2.24 -0.59 -28.49
CA GLY A 422 -0.94 -0.38 -29.12
C GLY A 422 -0.87 -0.94 -30.55
N GLU A 423 -1.37 -2.16 -30.76
CA GLU A 423 -1.43 -2.78 -32.09
C GLU A 423 -2.33 -2.01 -33.06
N ARG A 424 -3.49 -1.53 -32.60
CA ARG A 424 -4.32 -0.64 -33.42
C ARG A 424 -3.56 0.60 -33.86
N ARG A 425 -2.83 1.23 -32.94
CA ARG A 425 -2.02 2.41 -33.25
C ARG A 425 -0.88 2.08 -34.23
N LEU A 426 -0.22 0.93 -34.05
CA LEU A 426 0.80 0.45 -34.98
C LEU A 426 0.22 0.30 -36.41
N ASN A 427 -0.93 -0.32 -36.55
CA ASN A 427 -1.58 -0.52 -37.86
C ASN A 427 -1.98 0.84 -38.49
N GLU A 428 -2.43 1.82 -37.71
CA GLU A 428 -2.71 3.21 -38.18
C GLU A 428 -1.44 3.89 -38.72
N GLU A 429 -0.31 3.72 -38.03
CA GLU A 429 0.97 4.32 -38.45
C GLU A 429 1.54 3.65 -39.70
N ILE A 430 1.41 2.31 -39.79
CA ILE A 430 1.78 1.56 -41.00
C ILE A 430 0.95 2.03 -42.20
N ALA A 431 -0.35 2.24 -42.04
CA ALA A 431 -1.21 2.72 -43.10
C ALA A 431 -0.82 4.13 -43.62
N LYS A 432 -0.19 4.95 -42.75
CA LYS A 432 0.33 6.28 -43.15
C LYS A 432 1.73 6.24 -43.74
N SER A 433 2.48 5.17 -43.53
CA SER A 433 3.88 5.04 -43.91
C SER A 433 4.10 3.73 -44.66
N PRO A 434 3.82 3.64 -45.97
CA PRO A 434 3.84 2.38 -46.75
C PRO A 434 5.23 1.73 -46.87
N ASN A 435 6.30 2.39 -46.45
CA ASN A 435 7.68 1.88 -46.56
C ASN A 435 8.24 1.27 -45.27
N VAL A 436 7.40 0.87 -44.32
CA VAL A 436 7.87 0.20 -43.09
C VAL A 436 8.30 -1.22 -43.43
N PRO A 437 9.54 -1.65 -43.11
CA PRO A 437 9.99 -3.02 -43.35
C PRO A 437 9.15 -4.04 -42.58
N GLU A 438 8.65 -5.08 -43.29
CA GLU A 438 7.85 -6.15 -42.67
C GLU A 438 8.54 -6.80 -41.45
N PRO A 439 9.86 -7.11 -41.46
CA PRO A 439 10.54 -7.67 -40.28
C PRO A 439 10.46 -6.79 -39.05
N THR A 440 10.39 -5.47 -39.22
CA THR A 440 10.22 -4.52 -38.08
C THR A 440 8.82 -4.63 -37.47
N VAL A 441 7.81 -4.78 -38.32
CA VAL A 441 6.41 -4.95 -37.90
C VAL A 441 6.23 -6.28 -37.17
N GLU A 442 6.79 -7.36 -37.70
CA GLU A 442 6.76 -8.69 -37.07
C GLU A 442 7.47 -8.67 -35.70
N ALA A 443 8.66 -8.05 -35.60
CA ALA A 443 9.38 -7.93 -34.36
C ALA A 443 8.57 -7.18 -33.28
N LEU A 444 7.85 -6.11 -33.66
CA LEU A 444 6.99 -5.36 -32.72
C LEU A 444 5.77 -6.18 -32.29
N ARG A 445 5.14 -6.94 -33.20
CA ARG A 445 4.04 -7.84 -32.88
C ARG A 445 4.50 -8.98 -31.93
N ASP A 446 5.66 -9.56 -32.19
CA ASP A 446 6.23 -10.60 -31.34
C ASP A 446 6.64 -10.06 -29.97
N GLN A 447 7.13 -8.83 -29.89
CA GLN A 447 7.37 -8.18 -28.62
C GLN A 447 6.06 -7.95 -27.84
N ALA A 448 4.98 -7.58 -28.52
CA ALA A 448 3.66 -7.43 -27.93
C ALA A 448 3.15 -8.76 -27.34
N LYS A 449 3.27 -9.87 -28.09
CA LYS A 449 2.92 -11.22 -27.63
C LYS A 449 3.76 -11.64 -26.42
N ARG A 450 5.09 -11.48 -26.47
CA ARG A 450 6.00 -11.78 -25.34
C ARG A 450 5.67 -11.02 -24.08
N ARG A 451 5.01 -9.87 -24.19
CA ARG A 451 4.56 -9.09 -23.04
C ARG A 451 3.29 -9.63 -22.41
N VAL A 452 2.38 -10.18 -23.20
CA VAL A 452 1.04 -10.63 -22.76
C VAL A 452 1.03 -12.11 -22.35
N ASN A 453 1.71 -12.96 -23.10
CA ASN A 453 1.69 -14.40 -22.88
C ASN A 453 2.01 -14.82 -21.44
N PRO A 454 3.05 -14.27 -20.77
CA PRO A 454 3.34 -14.63 -19.38
C PRO A 454 2.19 -14.36 -18.41
N ALA A 455 1.37 -13.33 -18.69
CA ALA A 455 0.23 -13.00 -17.84
C ALA A 455 -0.90 -14.03 -17.96
N TRP A 456 -1.09 -14.61 -19.15
CA TRP A 456 -2.05 -15.68 -19.39
C TRP A 456 -1.52 -17.05 -18.95
N GLU A 457 -0.23 -17.32 -19.14
CA GLU A 457 0.42 -18.57 -18.70
C GLU A 457 0.31 -18.77 -17.19
N ARG A 458 0.32 -17.69 -16.38
CA ARG A 458 0.11 -17.74 -14.92
C ARG A 458 -1.25 -18.28 -14.49
N LEU A 459 -2.24 -18.21 -15.37
CA LEU A 459 -3.59 -18.70 -15.11
C LEU A 459 -3.72 -20.20 -15.42
N GLY A 460 -2.74 -20.76 -16.15
CA GLY A 460 -2.67 -22.15 -16.52
C GLY A 460 -2.36 -23.08 -15.34
N ARG A 461 -2.55 -24.37 -15.55
CA ARG A 461 -2.12 -25.40 -14.61
C ARG A 461 -0.61 -25.55 -14.74
N ASN A 462 0.13 -25.34 -13.66
CA ASN A 462 1.54 -25.70 -13.61
C ASN A 462 1.62 -27.23 -13.59
N ASP A 463 1.91 -27.83 -14.72
CA ASP A 463 2.36 -29.20 -14.77
C ASP A 463 3.81 -29.21 -14.23
N PRO A 464 4.09 -29.90 -13.11
CA PRO A 464 5.44 -29.88 -12.53
C PRO A 464 6.51 -30.43 -13.46
N ASP A 465 6.11 -31.19 -14.49
CA ASP A 465 7.01 -31.81 -15.48
C ASP A 465 7.21 -30.96 -16.75
N VAL A 466 6.46 -29.86 -16.93
CA VAL A 466 6.54 -29.02 -18.14
C VAL A 466 6.78 -27.56 -17.76
N GLU A 467 7.98 -27.06 -18.09
CA GLU A 467 8.33 -25.65 -17.90
C GLU A 467 7.59 -24.77 -18.91
N ASN A 468 6.90 -23.72 -18.43
CA ASN A 468 6.20 -22.78 -19.30
C ASN A 468 7.17 -22.05 -20.25
N PRO A 469 6.76 -21.77 -21.52
CA PRO A 469 7.63 -21.09 -22.49
C PRO A 469 8.22 -19.77 -21.99
N SER A 470 7.46 -18.97 -21.24
CA SER A 470 7.93 -17.70 -20.65
C SER A 470 8.95 -17.93 -19.55
N THR A 471 8.82 -18.98 -18.75
CA THR A 471 9.77 -19.33 -17.69
C THR A 471 11.09 -19.83 -18.31
N THR A 472 11.00 -20.72 -19.30
CA THR A 472 12.16 -21.19 -20.07
C THR A 472 12.89 -20.01 -20.74
N TYR A 473 12.16 -19.08 -21.37
CA TYR A 473 12.76 -17.90 -21.99
C TYR A 473 13.52 -17.04 -20.95
N ARG A 474 12.91 -16.77 -19.81
CA ARG A 474 13.55 -15.96 -18.75
C ARG A 474 14.81 -16.62 -18.20
N ARG A 475 14.75 -17.89 -17.88
CA ARG A 475 15.91 -18.65 -17.38
C ARG A 475 17.08 -18.66 -18.38
N LEU A 476 16.78 -18.89 -19.66
CA LEU A 476 17.81 -18.85 -20.69
C LEU A 476 18.35 -17.42 -20.90
N ARG A 477 17.49 -16.41 -20.83
CA ARG A 477 17.92 -15.01 -20.98
C ARG A 477 18.76 -14.54 -19.78
N GLU A 478 18.42 -14.93 -18.55
CA GLU A 478 19.26 -14.70 -17.37
C GLU A 478 20.67 -15.30 -17.55
N SER A 479 20.74 -16.55 -18.02
CA SER A 479 22.03 -17.20 -18.29
C SER A 479 22.86 -16.47 -19.37
N MET A 480 22.18 -15.88 -20.37
CA MET A 480 22.86 -15.05 -21.39
C MET A 480 23.37 -13.75 -20.79
N LEU A 481 22.57 -13.06 -19.98
CA LEU A 481 22.95 -11.81 -19.32
C LEU A 481 24.12 -12.01 -18.35
N ASP A 482 24.15 -13.12 -17.61
CA ASP A 482 25.28 -13.50 -16.77
C ASP A 482 26.58 -13.65 -17.58
N ALA A 483 26.51 -14.32 -18.74
CA ALA A 483 27.65 -14.50 -19.62
C ALA A 483 28.11 -13.16 -20.26
N GLU A 484 27.16 -12.30 -20.67
CA GLU A 484 27.44 -10.95 -21.16
C GLU A 484 28.15 -10.13 -20.09
N ARG A 485 27.64 -10.12 -18.85
CA ARG A 485 28.24 -9.44 -17.68
C ARG A 485 29.63 -9.97 -17.40
N GLU A 486 29.81 -11.29 -17.34
CA GLU A 486 31.13 -11.89 -17.08
C GLU A 486 32.15 -11.47 -18.14
N LYS A 487 31.73 -11.42 -19.42
CA LYS A 487 32.60 -10.95 -20.51
C LYS A 487 33.01 -9.50 -20.36
N LEU A 488 32.08 -8.62 -20.01
CA LEU A 488 32.35 -7.20 -19.79
C LEU A 488 33.31 -6.98 -18.63
N LEU A 489 33.12 -7.70 -17.51
CA LEU A 489 34.03 -7.63 -16.37
C LEU A 489 35.45 -8.09 -16.74
N LYS A 490 35.58 -9.17 -17.53
CA LYS A 490 36.89 -9.62 -18.04
C LYS A 490 37.56 -8.59 -18.97
N LEU A 491 36.79 -7.84 -19.76
CA LEU A 491 37.33 -6.76 -20.61
C LEU A 491 37.75 -5.54 -19.78
N ARG A 492 36.97 -5.20 -18.74
CA ARG A 492 37.35 -4.17 -17.74
C ARG A 492 38.68 -4.50 -17.07
N ASP A 493 38.81 -5.73 -16.56
CA ASP A 493 40.01 -6.17 -15.81
C ASP A 493 41.26 -6.21 -16.71
N LYS A 494 41.09 -6.33 -18.02
CA LYS A 494 42.16 -6.23 -19.01
C LYS A 494 42.44 -4.80 -19.48
N GLY A 495 41.69 -3.80 -19.02
CA GLY A 495 41.83 -2.41 -19.43
C GLY A 495 41.45 -2.15 -20.91
N VAL A 496 40.61 -3.01 -21.50
CA VAL A 496 40.25 -2.93 -22.93
C VAL A 496 39.03 -2.04 -23.16
N ILE A 497 38.22 -1.80 -22.13
CA ILE A 497 36.97 -1.02 -22.20
C ILE A 497 37.06 0.22 -21.31
N ASP A 498 36.64 1.36 -21.82
CA ASP A 498 36.51 2.58 -21.02
C ASP A 498 35.43 2.47 -19.97
N HIS A 499 35.65 3.09 -18.82
CA HIS A 499 34.70 3.00 -17.69
C HIS A 499 33.31 3.54 -18.03
N GLU A 500 33.20 4.63 -18.76
CA GLU A 500 31.94 5.23 -19.17
C GLU A 500 31.12 4.28 -20.05
N VAL A 501 31.79 3.64 -21.02
CA VAL A 501 31.17 2.67 -21.93
C VAL A 501 30.72 1.42 -21.15
N LEU A 502 31.54 0.95 -20.20
CA LEU A 502 31.19 -0.16 -19.34
C LEU A 502 29.91 0.14 -18.53
N VAL A 503 29.85 1.31 -17.88
CA VAL A 503 28.69 1.71 -17.07
C VAL A 503 27.43 1.80 -17.92
N GLU A 504 27.52 2.35 -19.13
CA GLU A 504 26.36 2.45 -20.03
C GLU A 504 25.83 1.08 -20.45
N ILE A 505 26.71 0.15 -20.84
CA ILE A 505 26.29 -1.21 -21.22
C ILE A 505 25.73 -1.97 -20.02
N MET A 506 26.40 -1.88 -18.85
CA MET A 506 25.93 -2.53 -17.61
C MET A 506 24.57 -2.02 -17.18
N ALA A 507 24.30 -0.72 -17.31
CA ALA A 507 22.97 -0.16 -17.00
C ALA A 507 21.86 -0.77 -17.87
N GLY A 508 22.15 -1.10 -19.14
CA GLY A 508 21.22 -1.82 -20.01
C GLY A 508 20.91 -3.23 -19.50
N ILE A 509 21.95 -3.97 -19.12
CA ILE A 509 21.83 -5.32 -18.53
C ILE A 509 21.04 -5.27 -17.22
N ASP A 510 21.36 -4.35 -16.30
CA ASP A 510 20.70 -4.21 -15.01
C ASP A 510 19.20 -3.91 -15.14
N VAL A 511 18.79 -3.11 -16.14
CA VAL A 511 17.37 -2.85 -16.43
C VAL A 511 16.66 -4.13 -16.87
N GLU A 512 17.27 -4.91 -17.77
CA GLU A 512 16.67 -6.14 -18.26
C GLU A 512 16.55 -7.20 -17.16
N GLU A 513 17.59 -7.40 -16.35
CA GLU A 513 17.56 -8.30 -15.19
C GLU A 513 16.50 -7.88 -14.16
N SER A 514 16.40 -6.58 -13.88
CA SER A 514 15.37 -6.05 -12.98
C SER A 514 13.95 -6.34 -13.48
N MET A 515 13.73 -6.30 -14.79
CA MET A 515 12.43 -6.66 -15.39
C MET A 515 12.13 -8.16 -15.25
N ILE A 516 13.15 -9.01 -15.42
CA ILE A 516 13.03 -10.46 -15.27
C ILE A 516 12.73 -10.80 -13.79
N ALA A 517 13.51 -10.26 -12.86
CA ALA A 517 13.32 -10.47 -11.42
C ALA A 517 11.91 -10.06 -10.96
N GLN A 518 11.40 -8.91 -11.40
CA GLN A 518 10.02 -8.49 -11.07
C GLN A 518 8.95 -9.46 -11.59
N ASN A 519 9.18 -10.11 -12.71
CA ASN A 519 8.27 -11.12 -13.23
C ASN A 519 8.35 -12.42 -12.43
N ASN A 520 9.56 -12.86 -12.03
CA ASN A 520 9.76 -14.01 -11.16
C ASN A 520 9.07 -13.83 -9.81
N ASP A 521 9.24 -12.68 -9.14
CA ASP A 521 8.54 -12.34 -7.89
C ASP A 521 7.01 -12.39 -8.02
N ARG A 522 6.47 -12.04 -9.19
CA ARG A 522 5.02 -12.13 -9.43
C ARG A 522 4.55 -13.56 -9.61
N ASP A 523 5.35 -14.39 -10.25
CA ASP A 523 5.04 -15.81 -10.47
C ASP A 523 5.09 -16.57 -9.14
N GLU A 524 6.09 -16.32 -8.28
CA GLU A 524 6.19 -16.90 -6.95
C GLU A 524 4.97 -16.56 -6.08
N ARG A 525 4.48 -15.33 -6.11
CA ARG A 525 3.29 -14.92 -5.34
C ARG A 525 2.00 -15.62 -5.76
N VAL A 526 1.91 -16.06 -7.02
CA VAL A 526 0.76 -16.83 -7.52
C VAL A 526 0.94 -18.33 -7.25
N GLY A 527 2.21 -18.80 -7.18
CA GLY A 527 2.56 -20.20 -6.94
C GLY A 527 2.52 -20.64 -5.47
N ASP A 528 2.71 -19.70 -4.52
CA ASP A 528 2.75 -19.98 -3.07
C ASP A 528 1.37 -20.26 -2.45
N ASP A 529 0.30 -19.78 -3.06
CA ASP A 529 -1.04 -20.23 -2.71
C ASP A 529 -1.29 -21.58 -3.39
N THR A 530 -1.37 -22.63 -2.58
CA THR A 530 -1.92 -23.92 -2.99
C THR A 530 -3.22 -23.64 -3.72
N LEU A 531 -3.13 -23.68 -5.03
CA LEU A 531 -4.25 -23.48 -5.94
C LEU A 531 -5.22 -24.62 -5.68
N LEU A 532 -6.11 -24.39 -4.70
CA LEU A 532 -7.27 -25.23 -4.54
C LEU A 532 -7.94 -25.28 -5.90
N THR A 533 -7.99 -26.48 -6.45
CA THR A 533 -8.61 -26.76 -7.72
C THR A 533 -9.97 -26.10 -7.78
N PRO A 534 -10.41 -25.59 -8.94
CA PRO A 534 -11.67 -24.87 -9.12
C PRO A 534 -12.93 -25.56 -8.59
N GLN A 535 -12.84 -26.81 -8.15
CA GLN A 535 -13.97 -27.60 -7.61
C GLN A 535 -14.70 -26.92 -6.45
N GLU A 536 -14.04 -26.11 -5.62
CA GLU A 536 -14.72 -25.41 -4.52
C GLU A 536 -15.42 -24.10 -4.95
N ARG A 537 -15.05 -23.49 -6.07
CA ARG A 537 -15.69 -22.28 -6.63
C ARG A 537 -16.68 -22.53 -7.78
N GLN A 538 -16.79 -23.74 -8.26
CA GLN A 538 -17.82 -24.14 -9.23
C GLN A 538 -19.26 -23.98 -8.70
N PHE A 539 -19.44 -23.62 -7.44
CA PHE A 539 -20.74 -23.38 -6.82
C PHE A 539 -21.59 -22.25 -7.43
N GLY A 540 -21.03 -21.45 -8.33
CA GLY A 540 -21.71 -20.34 -8.99
C GLY A 540 -22.01 -20.52 -10.48
N CYS A 541 -21.46 -21.54 -11.15
CA CYS A 541 -21.64 -21.73 -12.58
C CYS A 541 -21.91 -23.21 -12.90
N GLU A 542 -23.13 -23.49 -13.29
CA GLU A 542 -23.59 -24.85 -13.62
C GLU A 542 -22.88 -25.40 -14.87
N GLU A 543 -22.66 -24.55 -15.88
CA GLU A 543 -21.99 -24.91 -17.11
C GLU A 543 -20.53 -25.31 -16.90
N LEU A 544 -19.78 -24.60 -16.03
CA LEU A 544 -18.41 -24.96 -15.69
C LEU A 544 -18.32 -26.27 -14.91
N ARG A 545 -19.33 -26.56 -14.07
CA ARG A 545 -19.40 -27.79 -13.29
C ARG A 545 -19.74 -29.02 -14.16
N GLU A 546 -20.62 -28.85 -15.15
CA GLU A 546 -21.07 -29.91 -16.03
C GLU A 546 -20.15 -30.14 -17.23
N ALA A 547 -19.31 -29.17 -17.57
CA ALA A 547 -18.37 -29.29 -18.69
C ALA A 547 -17.34 -30.41 -18.43
N PRO A 548 -17.08 -31.27 -19.42
CA PRO A 548 -16.04 -32.30 -19.32
C PRO A 548 -14.65 -31.66 -19.18
N ASP A 549 -13.71 -32.37 -18.53
CA ASP A 549 -12.34 -31.86 -18.37
C ASP A 549 -11.60 -31.77 -19.72
N THR A 550 -11.91 -32.62 -20.66
CA THR A 550 -11.31 -32.65 -22.02
C THR A 550 -12.28 -33.20 -23.01
N VAL A 551 -12.16 -32.75 -24.25
CA VAL A 551 -12.88 -33.21 -25.44
C VAL A 551 -11.87 -33.38 -26.55
N GLU A 552 -12.08 -34.34 -27.47
CA GLU A 552 -11.21 -34.54 -28.60
C GLU A 552 -11.27 -33.32 -29.53
N PRO A 553 -10.13 -32.63 -29.78
CA PRO A 553 -10.12 -31.45 -30.61
C PRO A 553 -10.31 -31.76 -32.09
N LEU A 554 -11.12 -30.97 -32.78
CA LEU A 554 -11.32 -31.07 -34.22
C LEU A 554 -10.10 -30.60 -35.03
N SER A 555 -9.21 -29.82 -34.43
CA SER A 555 -7.93 -29.38 -34.98
C SER A 555 -6.88 -29.35 -33.87
N HIS A 556 -5.66 -29.84 -34.13
CA HIS A 556 -4.64 -29.99 -33.10
C HIS A 556 -3.77 -28.74 -32.89
N ASP A 557 -3.45 -28.00 -33.97
CA ASP A 557 -2.41 -26.96 -33.95
C ASP A 557 -2.87 -25.60 -34.50
N SER A 558 -4.13 -25.45 -34.90
CA SER A 558 -4.57 -24.24 -35.60
C SER A 558 -6.06 -23.95 -35.40
N CYS A 559 -6.43 -22.69 -35.53
CA CYS A 559 -7.81 -22.27 -35.71
C CYS A 559 -8.18 -22.41 -37.21
N PRO A 560 -9.09 -23.34 -37.60
CA PRO A 560 -9.44 -23.55 -38.99
C PRO A 560 -10.03 -22.32 -39.69
N GLU A 561 -10.72 -21.49 -38.94
CA GLU A 561 -11.31 -20.24 -39.44
C GLU A 561 -10.22 -19.18 -39.71
N CYS A 562 -9.22 -19.05 -38.82
CA CYS A 562 -8.06 -18.18 -39.09
C CYS A 562 -7.26 -18.64 -40.31
N MET A 563 -7.07 -19.95 -40.47
CA MET A 563 -6.37 -20.51 -41.66
C MET A 563 -7.09 -20.17 -42.97
N ARG A 564 -8.41 -20.23 -42.95
CA ARG A 564 -9.24 -19.89 -44.12
C ARG A 564 -9.19 -18.39 -44.44
N ASP A 565 -9.18 -17.56 -43.42
CA ASP A 565 -9.24 -16.10 -43.54
C ASP A 565 -7.86 -15.44 -43.65
N GLY A 566 -6.77 -16.24 -43.70
CA GLY A 566 -5.39 -15.74 -43.72
C GLY A 566 -4.96 -14.99 -42.46
N LEU A 567 -5.59 -15.30 -41.33
CA LEU A 567 -5.33 -14.66 -40.04
C LEU A 567 -4.43 -15.53 -39.17
N HIS A 568 -3.65 -14.88 -38.29
CA HIS A 568 -2.83 -15.58 -37.30
C HIS A 568 -3.49 -15.52 -35.91
N PRO A 569 -3.76 -16.68 -35.27
CA PRO A 569 -4.29 -16.68 -33.90
C PRO A 569 -3.21 -16.27 -32.90
N VAL A 570 -3.61 -15.49 -31.88
CA VAL A 570 -2.73 -15.15 -30.74
C VAL A 570 -2.66 -16.30 -29.76
N SER A 571 -3.81 -16.92 -29.43
CA SER A 571 -3.91 -18.14 -28.62
C SER A 571 -5.14 -18.93 -29.04
N LEU A 572 -5.10 -20.23 -28.82
CA LEU A 572 -6.17 -21.15 -29.17
C LEU A 572 -7.06 -21.49 -27.99
N ARG A 573 -8.33 -21.74 -28.26
CA ARG A 573 -9.35 -22.14 -27.28
C ARG A 573 -10.10 -23.36 -27.81
N LEU A 574 -10.29 -24.34 -26.93
CA LEU A 574 -11.02 -25.57 -27.23
C LEU A 574 -12.43 -25.49 -26.61
N CYS A 575 -13.45 -25.64 -27.43
CA CYS A 575 -14.82 -25.78 -26.98
C CYS A 575 -15.02 -27.14 -26.30
N LEU A 576 -15.36 -27.15 -25.01
CA LEU A 576 -15.56 -28.38 -24.25
C LEU A 576 -16.88 -29.10 -24.58
N THR A 577 -17.75 -28.53 -25.40
CA THR A 577 -18.99 -29.18 -25.86
C THR A 577 -18.80 -29.95 -27.16
N CYS A 578 -18.02 -29.43 -28.12
CA CYS A 578 -17.96 -30.00 -29.44
C CYS A 578 -16.54 -30.19 -30.04
N GLY A 579 -15.49 -29.83 -29.29
CA GLY A 579 -14.09 -29.97 -29.77
C GLY A 579 -13.65 -28.92 -30.78
N ASN A 580 -14.45 -27.88 -31.08
CA ASN A 580 -14.03 -26.81 -32.00
C ASN A 580 -12.86 -26.02 -31.40
N VAL A 581 -11.82 -25.79 -32.23
CA VAL A 581 -10.66 -24.99 -31.87
C VAL A 581 -10.79 -23.61 -32.52
N GLY A 582 -11.01 -22.57 -31.70
CA GLY A 582 -11.11 -21.18 -32.15
C GLY A 582 -9.99 -20.33 -31.61
N CYS A 583 -9.67 -19.22 -32.27
CA CYS A 583 -8.75 -18.25 -31.73
C CYS A 583 -9.41 -17.38 -30.60
N CYS A 584 -8.60 -16.98 -29.64
CA CYS A 584 -9.06 -16.17 -28.49
C CYS A 584 -9.50 -14.76 -28.90
N ASP A 585 -10.12 -14.02 -27.97
CA ASP A 585 -10.60 -12.64 -28.18
C ASP A 585 -9.49 -11.62 -28.43
N SER A 586 -8.25 -11.99 -28.11
CA SER A 586 -7.06 -11.20 -28.43
C SER A 586 -6.64 -11.34 -29.91
N SER A 587 -7.17 -12.34 -30.59
CA SER A 587 -6.94 -12.56 -32.03
C SER A 587 -7.89 -11.69 -32.85
N VAL A 588 -7.46 -11.31 -34.06
CA VAL A 588 -8.29 -10.49 -34.97
C VAL A 588 -9.61 -11.21 -35.29
N GLY A 589 -9.58 -12.52 -35.48
CA GLY A 589 -10.76 -13.31 -35.87
C GLY A 589 -11.75 -13.59 -34.73
N LYS A 590 -11.33 -13.62 -33.48
CA LYS A 590 -12.17 -13.91 -32.27
C LYS A 590 -13.09 -15.13 -32.42
N HIS A 591 -12.60 -16.18 -33.09
CA HIS A 591 -13.42 -17.29 -33.54
C HIS A 591 -14.00 -18.13 -32.38
N ALA A 592 -13.37 -18.12 -31.18
CA ALA A 592 -13.94 -18.78 -30.01
C ALA A 592 -15.22 -18.10 -29.52
N SER A 593 -15.24 -16.77 -29.44
CA SER A 593 -16.43 -16.00 -29.08
C SER A 593 -17.49 -16.04 -30.16
N ALA A 594 -17.10 -15.93 -31.43
CA ALA A 594 -18.02 -16.09 -32.55
C ALA A 594 -18.64 -17.51 -32.61
N HIS A 595 -17.89 -18.53 -32.18
CA HIS A 595 -18.41 -19.89 -32.06
C HIS A 595 -19.48 -19.95 -30.94
N PHE A 596 -19.23 -19.37 -29.76
CA PHE A 596 -20.21 -19.29 -28.70
C PHE A 596 -21.50 -18.56 -29.15
N GLU A 597 -21.37 -17.39 -29.80
CA GLU A 597 -22.54 -16.64 -30.29
C GLU A 597 -23.37 -17.42 -31.28
N ARG A 598 -22.74 -18.23 -32.11
CA ARG A 598 -23.40 -19.04 -33.16
C ARG A 598 -24.02 -20.32 -32.62
N THR A 599 -23.36 -20.98 -31.65
CA THR A 599 -23.74 -22.35 -31.21
C THR A 599 -24.34 -22.41 -29.84
N GLY A 600 -24.14 -21.38 -28.99
CA GLY A 600 -24.54 -21.35 -27.60
C GLY A 600 -23.70 -22.27 -26.69
N HIS A 601 -22.56 -22.81 -27.13
CA HIS A 601 -21.70 -23.68 -26.34
C HIS A 601 -20.95 -22.85 -25.29
N PRO A 602 -21.27 -22.97 -23.97
CA PRO A 602 -20.92 -21.95 -23.00
C PRO A 602 -19.48 -22.03 -22.52
N VAL A 603 -18.82 -23.21 -22.57
CA VAL A 603 -17.52 -23.42 -21.92
C VAL A 603 -16.41 -23.68 -22.93
N MET A 604 -15.37 -22.87 -22.83
CA MET A 604 -14.11 -23.02 -23.55
C MET A 604 -12.97 -23.29 -22.56
N ARG A 605 -12.00 -24.09 -22.99
CA ARG A 605 -10.75 -24.33 -22.28
C ARG A 605 -9.60 -23.67 -23.08
N SER A 606 -8.55 -23.22 -22.40
CA SER A 606 -7.30 -22.92 -23.09
C SER A 606 -6.75 -24.16 -23.82
N PHE A 607 -6.26 -23.94 -25.00
CA PHE A 607 -5.65 -25.01 -25.85
C PHE A 607 -4.16 -24.77 -26.07
N GLU A 608 -3.59 -23.88 -25.26
CA GLU A 608 -2.15 -23.63 -25.23
C GLU A 608 -1.44 -24.64 -24.33
N PRO A 609 -0.19 -25.03 -24.68
CA PRO A 609 0.62 -25.91 -23.84
C PRO A 609 0.81 -25.33 -22.44
N GLY A 610 0.60 -26.15 -21.41
CA GLY A 610 0.74 -25.71 -20.00
C GLY A 610 -0.44 -24.94 -19.42
N GLU A 611 -1.49 -24.64 -20.20
CA GLU A 611 -2.69 -23.94 -19.73
C GLU A 611 -3.86 -24.94 -19.59
N ALA A 612 -4.56 -24.91 -18.44
CA ALA A 612 -5.71 -25.78 -18.18
C ALA A 612 -6.97 -25.03 -17.71
N TRP A 613 -6.95 -23.70 -17.67
CA TRP A 613 -8.10 -22.91 -17.24
C TRP A 613 -9.26 -22.98 -18.25
N ARG A 614 -10.49 -22.88 -17.70
CA ARG A 614 -11.75 -22.88 -18.45
C ARG A 614 -12.46 -21.54 -18.27
N TRP A 615 -13.26 -21.15 -19.25
CA TRP A 615 -14.04 -19.93 -19.28
C TRP A 615 -15.48 -20.20 -19.69
N CYS A 616 -16.42 -19.72 -18.87
CA CYS A 616 -17.83 -19.70 -19.23
C CYS A 616 -18.21 -18.36 -19.85
N TYR A 617 -18.66 -18.38 -21.09
CA TYR A 617 -19.11 -17.16 -21.80
C TYR A 617 -20.46 -16.65 -21.31
N THR A 618 -21.34 -17.51 -20.76
CA THR A 618 -22.66 -17.11 -20.25
C THR A 618 -22.54 -16.30 -18.97
N HIS A 619 -21.69 -16.73 -18.03
CA HIS A 619 -21.55 -16.09 -16.72
C HIS A 619 -20.29 -15.26 -16.59
N HIS A 620 -19.41 -15.24 -17.59
CA HIS A 620 -18.10 -14.59 -17.57
C HIS A 620 -17.24 -15.02 -16.36
N LEU A 621 -17.29 -16.31 -16.02
CA LEU A 621 -16.55 -16.90 -14.92
C LEU A 621 -15.43 -17.81 -15.41
N LEU A 622 -14.33 -17.81 -14.65
CA LEU A 622 -13.17 -18.68 -14.85
C LEU A 622 -13.34 -19.94 -13.96
N GLY A 623 -12.96 -21.12 -14.49
CA GLY A 623 -13.00 -22.38 -13.78
C GLY A 623 -11.84 -23.32 -14.10
#